data_a212759e6f6ac268f2d600c5239b21a0
#
_entry.id   a212759e6f6ac268f2d600c5239b21a0
#
_cell.length_a   1.000
_cell.length_b   1.000
_cell.length_c   1.000
_cell.angle_alpha   90.00
_cell.angle_beta   90.00
_cell.angle_gamma   90.00
#
_symmetry.space_group_name_H-M   'P 1'
#
loop_
_entity.id
_entity.type
_entity.pdbx_description
1 polymer ?
#
loop_
_entity_poly.entity_id
_entity_poly.type
_entity_poly.pdbx_seq_one_letter_code
_entity_poly.pdbx_strand_id
1 'polypeptide(L)'
;MKLRLIETDDLLASFPIFLDRVPAGFPSPAADYVEDRINLNSALIKHPESTYMLRVEGYSMIDANINDGDVVIVDSAVTAKEGDIVIASFEGEFTVKKLHLNPPMLLPMNPTYSPIIINDEQDFQIFGVVTYIIHRAQ
;
A
#
# COMPACT_ATOMS: atom_id res chain seq x y z
N MET A 1 10.54 4.34 -9.35
CA MET A 1 10.40 3.66 -8.06
C MET A 1 10.57 2.17 -8.28
N LYS A 2 11.40 1.53 -7.50
CA LYS A 2 11.61 0.09 -7.59
C LYS A 2 10.83 -0.64 -6.51
N LEU A 3 10.45 -1.87 -6.79
CA LEU A 3 9.67 -2.71 -5.89
C LEU A 3 10.39 -4.03 -5.67
N ARG A 4 10.38 -4.51 -4.43
CA ARG A 4 10.92 -5.81 -4.05
C ARG A 4 9.87 -6.61 -3.31
N LEU A 5 9.72 -7.88 -3.72
CA LEU A 5 8.86 -8.83 -2.99
C LEU A 5 9.47 -9.16 -1.64
N ILE A 6 8.64 -9.16 -0.61
CA ILE A 6 9.05 -9.53 0.74
C ILE A 6 8.51 -10.92 1.03
N GLU A 7 9.41 -11.83 1.42
CA GLU A 7 9.03 -13.12 1.97
C GLU A 7 8.71 -12.94 3.45
N THR A 8 7.60 -13.48 3.88
CA THR A 8 7.16 -13.40 5.26
C THR A 8 7.17 -14.78 5.91
N ASP A 9 7.63 -14.84 7.14
CA ASP A 9 7.47 -16.02 7.96
C ASP A 9 6.02 -16.14 8.42
N ASP A 10 5.51 -17.37 8.50
CA ASP A 10 4.14 -17.65 8.94
C ASP A 10 4.02 -17.54 10.47
N LEU A 11 4.46 -16.41 11.03
CA LEU A 11 4.32 -16.19 12.46
C LEU A 11 2.91 -15.70 12.78
N LEU A 12 2.18 -16.54 13.50
CA LEU A 12 0.88 -16.17 14.02
C LEU A 12 1.09 -15.36 15.32
N ALA A 13 0.92 -14.06 15.23
CA ALA A 13 1.01 -13.16 16.37
C ALA A 13 -0.28 -12.38 16.50
N SER A 14 -0.73 -12.19 17.74
CA SER A 14 -1.89 -11.35 18.04
C SER A 14 -1.50 -10.25 19.00
N PHE A 15 -2.09 -9.08 18.81
CA PHE A 15 -1.82 -7.91 19.61
C PHE A 15 -3.11 -7.32 20.16
N PRO A 16 -3.07 -6.67 21.33
CA PRO A 16 -4.27 -6.00 21.86
C PRO A 16 -4.70 -4.85 20.95
N ILE A 17 -5.99 -4.72 20.76
CA ILE A 17 -6.58 -3.58 20.05
C ILE A 17 -7.48 -2.82 21.01
N PHE A 18 -7.48 -1.50 20.90
CA PHE A 18 -8.32 -0.64 21.73
C PHE A 18 -9.63 -0.35 21.01
N LEU A 19 -10.75 -0.49 21.74
CA LEU A 19 -12.10 -0.23 21.22
C LEU A 19 -12.28 1.19 20.75
N ASP A 20 -11.94 2.13 21.63
CA ASP A 20 -12.15 3.53 21.39
C ASP A 20 -10.92 4.18 20.78
N ARG A 21 -11.14 5.28 20.07
CA ARG A 21 -10.04 6.09 19.57
C ARG A 21 -9.26 6.65 20.74
N VAL A 22 -7.95 6.39 20.74
CA VAL A 22 -7.04 6.90 21.77
C VAL A 22 -6.44 8.22 21.29
N PRO A 23 -6.58 9.32 22.06
CA PRO A 23 -5.94 10.58 21.69
C PRO A 23 -4.42 10.44 21.62
N ALA A 24 -3.78 11.20 20.72
CA ALA A 24 -2.35 11.15 20.56
C ALA A 24 -1.56 11.47 21.82
N GLY A 25 -2.15 12.26 22.72
CA GLY A 25 -1.58 12.60 24.03
C GLY A 25 -1.90 11.63 25.16
N PHE A 26 -2.45 10.47 24.87
CA PHE A 26 -2.84 9.49 25.87
C PHE A 26 -1.61 8.96 26.63
N PRO A 27 -1.53 9.15 27.95
CA PRO A 27 -0.29 8.90 28.69
C PRO A 27 0.02 7.42 28.91
N SER A 28 -1.00 6.57 28.98
CA SER A 28 -0.82 5.14 29.22
C SER A 28 -2.04 4.37 28.71
N PRO A 29 -1.85 3.31 27.94
CA PRO A 29 -2.98 2.45 27.58
C PRO A 29 -3.46 1.68 28.79
N ALA A 30 -4.69 1.93 29.23
CA ALA A 30 -5.33 1.22 30.31
C ALA A 30 -5.98 -0.07 29.78
N ALA A 31 -5.98 -1.12 30.61
CA ALA A 31 -6.56 -2.41 30.23
C ALA A 31 -8.06 -2.31 29.87
N ASP A 32 -8.77 -1.34 30.42
CA ASP A 32 -10.20 -1.11 30.17
C ASP A 32 -10.50 -0.68 28.73
N TYR A 33 -9.48 -0.22 27.97
CA TYR A 33 -9.63 0.16 26.57
C TYR A 33 -9.35 -0.99 25.61
N VAL A 34 -8.87 -2.12 26.11
CA VAL A 34 -8.58 -3.29 25.30
C VAL A 34 -9.85 -4.10 25.12
N GLU A 35 -10.37 -4.12 23.89
CA GLU A 35 -11.54 -4.92 23.57
C GLU A 35 -11.16 -6.37 23.28
N ASP A 36 -10.10 -6.55 22.51
CA ASP A 36 -9.74 -7.86 21.98
C ASP A 36 -8.27 -7.89 21.62
N ARG A 37 -7.83 -9.02 21.11
CA ARG A 37 -6.50 -9.19 20.51
C ARG A 37 -6.69 -9.49 19.03
N ILE A 38 -5.86 -8.86 18.19
CA ILE A 38 -5.93 -9.07 16.76
C ILE A 38 -4.64 -9.71 16.24
N ASN A 39 -4.81 -10.53 15.22
CA ASN A 39 -3.71 -10.97 14.36
C ASN A 39 -3.57 -9.97 13.23
N LEU A 40 -2.39 -9.35 13.08
CA LEU A 40 -2.18 -8.33 12.05
C LEU A 40 -2.41 -8.88 10.63
N ASN A 41 -2.03 -10.13 10.38
CA ASN A 41 -2.28 -10.74 9.08
C ASN A 41 -3.78 -10.79 8.77
N SER A 42 -4.58 -11.25 9.72
CA SER A 42 -6.04 -11.30 9.53
C SER A 42 -6.67 -9.93 9.44
N ALA A 43 -6.14 -8.94 10.18
CA ALA A 43 -6.67 -7.58 10.18
C ALA A 43 -6.40 -6.83 8.87
N LEU A 44 -5.23 -7.03 8.28
CA LEU A 44 -4.77 -6.26 7.11
C LEU A 44 -4.97 -7.00 5.78
N ILE A 45 -5.08 -8.32 5.81
CA ILE A 45 -5.12 -9.16 4.60
C ILE A 45 -6.49 -9.81 4.49
N LYS A 46 -7.31 -9.32 3.54
CA LYS A 46 -8.64 -9.86 3.26
C LYS A 46 -8.61 -11.05 2.31
N HIS A 47 -7.63 -11.06 1.39
CA HIS A 47 -7.50 -12.09 0.36
C HIS A 47 -6.10 -12.67 0.39
N PRO A 48 -5.81 -13.64 1.29
CA PRO A 48 -4.43 -14.13 1.47
C PRO A 48 -3.79 -14.69 0.20
N GLU A 49 -4.59 -15.30 -0.67
CA GLU A 49 -4.09 -15.92 -1.91
C GLU A 49 -3.69 -14.92 -2.98
N SER A 50 -4.19 -13.69 -2.89
CA SER A 50 -3.95 -12.64 -3.88
C SER A 50 -3.26 -11.41 -3.30
N THR A 51 -2.78 -11.49 -2.06
CA THR A 51 -2.10 -10.40 -1.37
C THR A 51 -0.62 -10.66 -1.28
N TYR A 52 0.16 -9.63 -1.53
CA TYR A 52 1.61 -9.68 -1.42
C TYR A 52 2.14 -8.36 -0.88
N MET A 53 3.39 -8.38 -0.42
CA MET A 53 4.06 -7.19 0.11
C MET A 53 5.25 -6.83 -0.75
N LEU A 54 5.41 -5.55 -1.00
CA LEU A 54 6.52 -5.01 -1.78
C LEU A 54 7.23 -3.93 -0.98
N ARG A 55 8.55 -3.92 -1.05
CA ARG A 55 9.34 -2.80 -0.54
C ARG A 55 9.54 -1.78 -1.65
N VAL A 56 9.30 -0.53 -1.30
CA VAL A 56 9.35 0.59 -2.22
C VAL A 56 10.75 1.23 -2.21
N GLU A 57 11.30 1.50 -3.39
CA GLU A 57 12.53 2.27 -3.56
C GLU A 57 12.25 3.49 -4.43
N GLY A 58 12.65 4.67 -3.96
CA GLY A 58 12.49 5.92 -4.69
C GLY A 58 11.47 6.86 -4.07
N TYR A 59 11.23 7.97 -4.74
CA TYR A 59 10.52 9.13 -4.16
C TYR A 59 9.32 9.59 -4.97
N SER A 60 8.91 8.87 -6.01
CA SER A 60 7.86 9.34 -6.91
C SER A 60 6.48 9.43 -6.27
N MET A 61 6.32 8.88 -5.06
CA MET A 61 5.03 8.85 -4.36
C MET A 61 5.07 9.49 -2.98
N ILE A 62 6.01 10.40 -2.72
CA ILE A 62 6.16 11.01 -1.39
C ILE A 62 4.95 11.82 -0.96
N ASP A 63 4.25 12.46 -1.89
CA ASP A 63 3.04 13.24 -1.57
C ASP A 63 1.83 12.35 -1.28
N ALA A 64 1.91 11.06 -1.59
CA ALA A 64 0.94 10.06 -1.16
C ALA A 64 1.37 9.38 0.15
N ASN A 65 2.39 9.91 0.79
CA ASN A 65 2.94 9.38 2.04
C ASN A 65 3.54 7.97 1.89
N ILE A 66 4.08 7.68 0.71
CA ILE A 66 4.86 6.47 0.43
C ILE A 66 6.31 6.90 0.25
N ASN A 67 7.14 6.51 1.19
CA ASN A 67 8.54 6.93 1.25
C ASN A 67 9.48 5.79 0.85
N ASP A 68 10.70 6.17 0.48
CA ASP A 68 11.74 5.19 0.21
C ASP A 68 11.92 4.24 1.41
N GLY A 69 11.91 2.93 1.15
CA GLY A 69 12.03 1.91 2.19
C GLY A 69 10.71 1.45 2.80
N ASP A 70 9.61 2.10 2.51
CA ASP A 70 8.30 1.68 2.98
C ASP A 70 7.90 0.32 2.38
N VAL A 71 6.99 -0.35 3.07
CA VAL A 71 6.37 -1.60 2.61
C VAL A 71 4.93 -1.31 2.24
N VAL A 72 4.49 -1.77 1.08
CA VAL A 72 3.09 -1.68 0.68
C VAL A 72 2.47 -3.07 0.63
N ILE A 73 1.26 -3.17 1.14
CA ILE A 73 0.44 -4.38 1.03
C ILE A 73 -0.44 -4.20 -0.20
N VAL A 74 -0.39 -5.17 -1.10
CA VAL A 74 -1.03 -5.11 -2.41
C VAL A 74 -2.01 -6.28 -2.55
N ASP A 75 -3.25 -5.98 -2.92
CA ASP A 75 -4.27 -6.99 -3.16
C ASP A 75 -4.63 -7.00 -4.64
N SER A 76 -4.32 -8.10 -5.32
CA SER A 76 -4.61 -8.25 -6.74
C SER A 76 -6.06 -8.64 -7.03
N ALA A 77 -6.84 -8.99 -6.02
CA ALA A 77 -8.27 -9.31 -6.16
C ALA A 77 -9.16 -8.07 -6.16
N VAL A 78 -8.64 -6.92 -5.75
CA VAL A 78 -9.40 -5.66 -5.70
C VAL A 78 -9.41 -5.02 -7.08
N THR A 79 -10.58 -4.61 -7.56
CA THR A 79 -10.70 -3.83 -8.79
C THR A 79 -10.28 -2.40 -8.54
N ALA A 80 -9.32 -1.91 -9.31
CA ALA A 80 -8.81 -0.55 -9.16
C ALA A 80 -9.85 0.48 -9.62
N LYS A 81 -9.96 1.56 -8.86
CA LYS A 81 -10.87 2.68 -9.10
C LYS A 81 -10.09 3.98 -9.21
N GLU A 82 -10.78 5.02 -9.68
CA GLU A 82 -10.23 6.38 -9.73
C GLU A 82 -9.62 6.76 -8.38
N GLY A 83 -8.38 7.21 -8.41
CA GLY A 83 -7.67 7.67 -7.23
C GLY A 83 -6.95 6.59 -6.43
N ASP A 84 -7.15 5.31 -6.76
CA ASP A 84 -6.45 4.23 -6.08
C ASP A 84 -4.95 4.27 -6.35
N ILE A 85 -4.17 3.90 -5.35
CA ILE A 85 -2.75 3.65 -5.52
C ILE A 85 -2.60 2.21 -6.03
N VAL A 86 -1.94 2.05 -7.16
CA VAL A 86 -1.85 0.76 -7.83
C VAL A 86 -0.41 0.36 -8.09
N ILE A 87 -0.19 -0.94 -8.18
CA ILE A 87 1.02 -1.52 -8.76
C ILE A 87 0.70 -1.81 -10.22
N ALA A 88 1.48 -1.23 -11.10
CA ALA A 88 1.28 -1.39 -12.54
C ALA A 88 2.57 -1.79 -13.25
N SER A 89 2.43 -2.51 -14.34
CA SER A 89 3.49 -2.71 -15.31
C SER A 89 3.26 -1.76 -16.48
N PHE A 90 4.28 -0.99 -16.83
CA PHE A 90 4.25 -0.08 -17.95
C PHE A 90 5.57 -0.21 -18.71
N GLU A 91 5.48 -0.57 -19.98
CA GLU A 91 6.65 -0.77 -20.84
C GLU A 91 7.71 -1.70 -20.22
N GLY A 92 7.23 -2.77 -19.60
CA GLY A 92 8.10 -3.80 -19.00
C GLY A 92 8.63 -3.46 -17.61
N GLU A 93 8.29 -2.32 -17.04
CA GLU A 93 8.73 -1.93 -15.71
C GLU A 93 7.56 -1.87 -14.73
N PHE A 94 7.79 -2.37 -13.51
CA PHE A 94 6.82 -2.26 -12.42
C PHE A 94 6.98 -0.94 -11.69
N THR A 95 5.85 -0.33 -11.36
CA THR A 95 5.84 0.95 -10.65
C THR A 95 4.63 1.06 -9.72
N VAL A 96 4.73 1.93 -8.73
CA VAL A 96 3.63 2.33 -7.86
C VAL A 96 3.22 3.75 -8.26
N LYS A 97 1.93 3.92 -8.55
CA LYS A 97 1.39 5.21 -9.01
C LYS A 97 -0.07 5.34 -8.60
N LYS A 98 -0.59 6.56 -8.66
CA LYS A 98 -2.01 6.83 -8.50
C LYS A 98 -2.71 6.67 -9.85
N LEU A 99 -3.81 5.93 -9.87
CA LEU A 99 -4.58 5.69 -11.08
C LEU A 99 -5.52 6.85 -11.36
N HIS A 100 -5.53 7.32 -12.61
CA HIS A 100 -6.52 8.23 -13.14
C HIS A 100 -7.17 7.58 -14.37
N LEU A 101 -8.51 7.60 -14.46
CA LEU A 101 -9.22 6.80 -15.46
C LEU A 101 -9.64 7.57 -16.72
N ASN A 102 -9.98 8.85 -16.62
CA ASN A 102 -10.50 9.61 -17.76
C ASN A 102 -9.79 10.95 -17.94
N PRO A 103 -8.75 11.04 -18.79
CA PRO A 103 -8.14 9.96 -19.59
C PRO A 103 -7.29 9.02 -18.73
N PRO A 104 -7.00 7.79 -19.18
CA PRO A 104 -6.21 6.85 -18.39
C PRO A 104 -4.76 7.32 -18.27
N MET A 105 -4.34 7.50 -17.02
CA MET A 105 -3.01 7.96 -16.67
C MET A 105 -2.54 7.30 -15.39
N LEU A 106 -1.23 7.19 -15.26
CA LEU A 106 -0.57 6.87 -13.98
C LEU A 106 0.07 8.15 -13.46
N LEU A 107 -0.36 8.58 -12.29
CA LEU A 107 0.08 9.83 -11.70
C LEU A 107 1.11 9.58 -10.61
N PRO A 108 2.31 10.18 -10.71
CA PRO A 108 3.22 10.26 -9.59
C PRO A 108 2.68 11.24 -8.56
N MET A 109 2.97 11.00 -7.31
CA MET A 109 2.63 11.92 -6.23
C MET A 109 3.89 12.65 -5.76
N ASN A 110 4.53 13.31 -6.71
CA ASN A 110 5.73 14.12 -6.53
C ASN A 110 5.87 15.04 -7.74
N PRO A 111 5.89 16.38 -7.55
CA PRO A 111 5.90 17.32 -8.68
C PRO A 111 7.15 17.25 -9.56
N THR A 112 8.24 16.61 -9.09
CA THR A 112 9.44 16.42 -9.92
C THR A 112 9.32 15.30 -10.93
N TYR A 113 8.25 14.51 -10.87
CA TYR A 113 8.00 13.41 -11.80
C TYR A 113 6.81 13.75 -12.69
N SER A 114 6.84 13.24 -13.92
CA SER A 114 5.78 13.51 -14.90
C SER A 114 4.72 12.40 -14.91
N PRO A 115 3.44 12.74 -15.14
CA PRO A 115 2.40 11.75 -15.37
C PRO A 115 2.70 10.86 -16.58
N ILE A 116 2.28 9.61 -16.50
CA ILE A 116 2.38 8.65 -17.59
C ILE A 116 1.00 8.54 -18.23
N ILE A 117 0.87 9.01 -19.47
CA ILE A 117 -0.38 8.90 -20.22
C ILE A 117 -0.41 7.51 -20.87
N ILE A 118 -1.52 6.81 -20.67
CA ILE A 118 -1.69 5.45 -21.17
C ILE A 118 -2.52 5.50 -22.44
N ASN A 119 -2.07 4.83 -23.50
CA ASN A 119 -2.80 4.65 -24.74
C ASN A 119 -2.89 3.16 -25.11
N ASP A 120 -3.73 2.83 -26.08
CA ASP A 120 -4.02 1.44 -26.47
C ASP A 120 -2.83 0.69 -27.07
N GLU A 121 -1.78 1.40 -27.48
CA GLU A 121 -0.59 0.81 -28.11
C GLU A 121 0.48 0.44 -27.10
N GLN A 122 0.31 0.86 -25.84
CA GLN A 122 1.32 0.66 -24.80
C GLN A 122 1.07 -0.63 -24.03
N ASP A 123 2.17 -1.29 -23.65
CA ASP A 123 2.14 -2.44 -22.78
C ASP A 123 1.90 -1.98 -21.33
N PHE A 124 0.65 -2.15 -20.91
CA PHE A 124 0.20 -1.68 -19.60
C PHE A 124 -0.70 -2.73 -18.94
N GLN A 125 -0.45 -2.97 -17.66
CA GLN A 125 -1.29 -3.84 -16.86
C GLN A 125 -1.28 -3.41 -15.40
N ILE A 126 -2.45 -3.43 -14.74
CA ILE A 126 -2.57 -3.23 -13.30
C ILE A 126 -2.48 -4.59 -12.62
N PHE A 127 -1.55 -4.72 -11.66
CA PHE A 127 -1.32 -5.96 -10.93
C PHE A 127 -2.00 -6.00 -9.56
N GLY A 128 -2.40 -4.88 -9.03
CA GLY A 128 -3.11 -4.85 -7.76
C GLY A 128 -3.25 -3.44 -7.22
N VAL A 129 -4.03 -3.34 -6.15
CA VAL A 129 -4.31 -2.09 -5.45
C VAL A 129 -3.56 -2.11 -4.13
N VAL A 130 -2.88 -1.01 -3.82
CA VAL A 130 -2.23 -0.83 -2.52
C VAL A 130 -3.32 -0.59 -1.49
N THR A 131 -3.41 -1.47 -0.50
CA THR A 131 -4.42 -1.38 0.56
C THR A 131 -3.88 -0.79 1.85
N TYR A 132 -2.60 -0.98 2.12
CA TYR A 132 -1.93 -0.44 3.31
C TYR A 132 -0.50 -0.06 2.99
N ILE A 133 -0.03 0.95 3.71
CA ILE A 133 1.35 1.41 3.65
C ILE A 133 1.94 1.24 5.04
N ILE A 134 3.08 0.54 5.14
CA ILE A 134 3.77 0.34 6.40
C ILE A 134 5.03 1.19 6.38
N HIS A 135 5.04 2.19 7.24
CA HIS A 135 6.16 3.12 7.38
C HIS A 135 6.83 2.89 8.74
N ARG A 136 8.15 2.72 8.70
CA ARG A 136 8.93 2.54 9.92
C ARG A 136 9.23 3.90 10.56
N ALA A 137 8.92 4.04 11.85
CA ALA A 137 9.13 5.30 12.57
C ALA A 137 10.60 5.52 12.99
N GLN A 138 11.39 4.45 13.01
CA GLN A 138 12.80 4.50 13.42
C GLN A 138 13.73 4.02 12.32
#